data_8bb42fda865aee86734e9315d62329bb
#
_entry.id   8bb42fda865aee86734e9315d62329bb
#
_cell.length_a   1.000
_cell.length_b   1.000
_cell.length_c   1.000
_cell.angle_alpha   90.00
_cell.angle_beta   90.00
_cell.angle_gamma   90.00
#
_symmetry.space_group_name_H-M   'P 1'
#
loop_
_entity.id
_entity.type
_entity.pdbx_description
1 polymer ?
#
loop_
_entity_poly.entity_id
_entity_poly.type
_entity_poly.pdbx_seq_one_letter_code
_entity_poly.pdbx_strand_id
1 'polypeptide(L)'
;MRSIDGDVDKIFGMAVKGRKHQGGQSLDRMCNDAITASGAVIFNKDTHLEQGANITVAVCGFCNKMFTYYSKDMRSWICSGCGRHDNFIIKKVAPATMLINQIFAGMHIGLEYKEE
;
A
#
# COMPACT_ATOMS: atom_id res chain seq x y z
N MET A 1 5.58 12.71 -20.21
CA MET A 1 5.08 13.18 -18.91
C MET A 1 3.58 13.38 -19.02
N ARG A 2 2.82 12.93 -18.06
CA ARG A 2 1.37 13.09 -17.98
C ARG A 2 1.02 14.44 -17.33
N SER A 3 -0.12 15.07 -17.72
CA SER A 3 -0.67 16.20 -16.96
C SER A 3 -1.11 15.76 -15.56
N ILE A 4 -0.99 16.63 -14.56
CA ILE A 4 -1.47 16.41 -13.20
C ILE A 4 -3.00 16.24 -13.18
N ASP A 5 -3.70 16.98 -14.07
CA ASP A 5 -5.16 16.96 -14.20
C ASP A 5 -5.67 15.91 -15.20
N GLY A 6 -4.83 14.92 -15.56
CA GLY A 6 -5.22 13.84 -16.46
C GLY A 6 -6.25 12.90 -15.85
N ASP A 7 -6.99 12.18 -16.71
CA ASP A 7 -8.01 11.24 -16.31
C ASP A 7 -7.46 10.14 -15.38
N VAL A 8 -8.25 9.81 -14.36
CA VAL A 8 -7.92 8.78 -13.36
C VAL A 8 -9.04 7.74 -13.34
N ASP A 9 -8.67 6.47 -13.23
CA ASP A 9 -9.63 5.39 -13.02
C ASP A 9 -10.29 5.57 -11.65
N LYS A 10 -11.63 5.64 -11.64
CA LYS A 10 -12.41 5.88 -10.42
C LYS A 10 -12.36 4.70 -9.43
N ILE A 11 -12.10 3.49 -9.92
CA ILE A 11 -12.07 2.28 -9.09
C ILE A 11 -10.70 2.11 -8.44
N PHE A 12 -9.63 2.21 -9.22
CA PHE A 12 -8.27 1.97 -8.75
C PHE A 12 -7.53 3.23 -8.31
N GLY A 13 -8.04 4.42 -8.62
CA GLY A 13 -7.36 5.69 -8.31
C GLY A 13 -6.07 5.90 -9.10
N MET A 14 -5.81 5.10 -10.14
CA MET A 14 -4.61 5.13 -10.96
C MET A 14 -4.84 5.88 -12.26
N ALA A 15 -3.76 6.40 -12.85
CA ALA A 15 -3.82 7.03 -14.16
C ALA A 15 -4.30 6.06 -15.23
N VAL A 16 -5.22 6.50 -16.09
CA VAL A 16 -5.67 5.71 -17.24
C VAL A 16 -4.53 5.49 -18.23
N LYS A 17 -4.61 4.43 -19.01
CA LYS A 17 -3.64 4.11 -20.07
C LYS A 17 -4.01 4.86 -21.36
N GLY A 18 -3.00 5.35 -22.03
CA GLY A 18 -3.13 5.91 -23.37
C GLY A 18 -2.92 7.42 -23.45
N ARG A 19 -2.05 7.84 -24.38
CA ARG A 19 -1.71 9.25 -24.62
C ARG A 19 -2.92 10.08 -25.05
N LYS A 20 -3.86 9.48 -25.79
CA LYS A 20 -5.07 10.12 -26.28
C LYS A 20 -6.00 10.58 -25.15
N HIS A 21 -5.95 9.90 -24.01
CA HIS A 21 -6.73 10.21 -22.79
C HIS A 21 -5.88 10.89 -21.72
N GLN A 22 -4.79 11.53 -22.11
CA GLN A 22 -3.84 12.12 -21.16
C GLN A 22 -3.38 11.14 -20.07
N GLY A 23 -3.31 9.87 -20.42
CA GLY A 23 -2.93 8.80 -19.54
C GLY A 23 -1.46 8.75 -19.19
N GLY A 24 -1.13 7.96 -18.18
CA GLY A 24 0.24 7.68 -17.77
C GLY A 24 0.95 6.71 -18.71
N GLN A 25 2.27 6.71 -18.66
CA GLN A 25 3.11 5.71 -19.30
C GLN A 25 3.28 4.52 -18.35
N SER A 26 3.24 3.31 -18.90
CA SER A 26 3.54 2.10 -18.12
C SER A 26 4.99 2.10 -17.67
N LEU A 27 5.22 1.89 -16.39
CA LEU A 27 6.55 1.72 -15.83
C LEU A 27 6.90 0.22 -15.82
N ASP A 28 7.83 -0.16 -16.70
CA ASP A 28 8.33 -1.52 -16.77
C ASP A 28 9.41 -1.76 -15.71
N ARG A 29 9.65 -3.03 -15.39
CA ARG A 29 10.67 -3.45 -14.42
C ARG A 29 12.05 -2.91 -14.78
N MET A 30 12.43 -2.98 -16.06
CA MET A 30 13.73 -2.47 -16.53
C MET A 30 13.86 -0.95 -16.32
N CYS A 31 12.79 -0.20 -16.58
CA CYS A 31 12.76 1.25 -16.32
C CYS A 31 12.86 1.54 -14.81
N ASN A 32 12.20 0.76 -13.99
CA ASN A 32 12.28 0.89 -12.53
C ASN A 32 13.68 0.60 -12.01
N ASP A 33 14.35 -0.43 -12.53
CA ASP A 33 15.73 -0.77 -12.18
C ASP A 33 16.69 0.38 -12.55
N ALA A 34 16.52 0.99 -13.72
CA ALA A 34 17.32 2.15 -14.15
C ALA A 34 17.09 3.38 -13.25
N ILE A 35 15.85 3.65 -12.85
CA ILE A 35 15.50 4.73 -11.93
C ILE A 35 16.12 4.50 -10.55
N THR A 36 16.05 3.26 -10.06
CA THR A 36 16.66 2.87 -8.78
C THR A 36 18.18 3.00 -8.84
N ALA A 37 18.81 2.57 -9.92
CA ALA A 37 20.26 2.70 -10.14
C ALA A 37 20.71 4.16 -10.19
N SER A 38 19.87 5.07 -10.71
CA SER A 38 20.16 6.51 -10.74
C SER A 38 20.00 7.20 -9.38
N GLY A 39 19.51 6.52 -8.36
CA GLY A 39 19.33 7.05 -7.00
C GLY A 39 18.13 7.97 -6.80
N ALA A 40 17.13 7.92 -7.69
CA ALA A 40 15.92 8.74 -7.60
C ALA A 40 14.91 8.20 -6.56
N VAL A 41 15.27 8.25 -5.28
CA VAL A 41 14.51 7.65 -4.16
C VAL A 41 13.13 8.28 -4.01
N ILE A 42 13.03 9.61 -4.13
CA ILE A 42 11.76 10.33 -3.99
C ILE A 42 10.79 9.95 -5.12
N PHE A 43 11.30 9.82 -6.34
CA PHE A 43 10.50 9.39 -7.49
C PHE A 43 10.00 7.95 -7.31
N ASN A 44 10.86 7.05 -6.82
CA ASN A 44 10.50 5.67 -6.54
C ASN A 44 9.40 5.58 -5.46
N LYS A 45 9.53 6.34 -4.39
CA LYS A 45 8.52 6.41 -3.34
C LYS A 45 7.20 6.95 -3.88
N ASP A 46 7.22 8.02 -4.67
CA ASP A 46 6.03 8.62 -5.25
C ASP A 46 5.31 7.64 -6.19
N THR A 47 6.03 6.98 -7.10
CA THR A 47 5.44 6.05 -8.06
C THR A 47 4.87 4.80 -7.41
N HIS A 48 5.48 4.26 -6.38
CA HIS A 48 5.05 3.02 -5.74
C HIS A 48 4.03 3.22 -4.62
N LEU A 49 4.04 4.36 -3.94
CA LEU A 49 3.13 4.65 -2.84
C LEU A 49 2.06 5.67 -3.19
N GLU A 50 2.44 6.87 -3.66
CA GLU A 50 1.49 7.98 -3.80
C GLU A 50 0.63 7.86 -5.06
N GLN A 51 1.21 7.41 -6.18
CA GLN A 51 0.48 7.25 -7.46
C GLN A 51 -0.24 5.90 -7.61
N GLY A 52 -0.03 4.98 -6.70
CA GLY A 52 -0.73 3.71 -6.64
C GLY A 52 -2.08 3.82 -5.91
N ALA A 53 -2.91 2.78 -6.03
CA ALA A 53 -4.11 2.64 -5.22
C ALA A 53 -3.72 2.31 -3.78
N ASN A 54 -3.49 3.32 -2.97
CA ASN A 54 -3.11 3.12 -1.57
C ASN A 54 -4.29 2.74 -0.71
N ILE A 55 -4.08 1.81 0.19
CA ILE A 55 -5.03 1.47 1.25
C ILE A 55 -4.45 1.84 2.61
N THR A 56 -5.33 2.28 3.49
CA THR A 56 -4.96 2.61 4.87
C THR A 56 -5.17 1.37 5.73
N VAL A 57 -4.13 0.94 6.41
CA VAL A 57 -4.16 -0.21 7.31
C VAL A 57 -3.71 0.19 8.71
N ALA A 58 -4.27 -0.47 9.71
CA ALA A 58 -3.82 -0.35 11.08
C ALA A 58 -2.88 -1.51 11.42
N VAL A 59 -1.69 -1.21 11.88
CA VAL A 59 -0.73 -2.19 12.37
C VAL A 59 -0.77 -2.18 13.88
N CYS A 60 -0.85 -3.34 14.50
CA CYS A 60 -0.83 -3.44 15.96
C CYS A 60 0.57 -3.11 16.49
N GLY A 61 0.68 -2.16 17.42
CA GLY A 61 1.95 -1.75 18.01
C GLY A 61 2.56 -2.77 19.00
N PHE A 62 1.84 -3.83 19.35
CA PHE A 62 2.36 -4.90 20.23
C PHE A 62 2.90 -6.10 19.48
N CYS A 63 2.12 -6.61 18.52
CA CYS A 63 2.51 -7.82 17.77
C CYS A 63 3.05 -7.49 16.38
N ASN A 64 3.08 -6.22 15.98
CA ASN A 64 3.57 -5.73 14.70
C ASN A 64 2.94 -6.42 13.47
N LYS A 65 1.68 -6.86 13.59
CA LYS A 65 0.93 -7.55 12.54
C LYS A 65 -0.16 -6.67 11.96
N MET A 66 -0.46 -6.86 10.69
CA MET A 66 -1.53 -6.14 9.96
C MET A 66 -2.90 -6.83 10.06
N PHE A 67 -3.08 -7.84 10.90
CA PHE A 67 -4.36 -8.55 11.06
C PHE A 67 -5.29 -7.81 12.00
N THR A 68 -5.73 -6.62 11.57
CA THR A 68 -6.60 -5.77 12.36
C THR A 68 -7.93 -5.57 11.64
N TYR A 69 -9.00 -5.47 12.38
CA TYR A 69 -10.32 -5.12 11.87
C TYR A 69 -10.95 -4.01 12.71
N TYR A 70 -11.80 -3.23 12.08
CA TYR A 70 -12.54 -2.20 12.76
C TYR A 70 -13.85 -2.74 13.30
N SER A 71 -14.03 -2.75 14.62
CA SER A 71 -15.29 -3.11 15.26
C SER A 71 -16.21 -1.89 15.33
N LYS A 72 -17.42 -2.00 14.75
CA LYS A 72 -18.44 -0.96 14.84
C LYS A 72 -19.00 -0.79 16.25
N ASP A 73 -19.09 -1.87 17.00
CA ASP A 73 -19.65 -1.89 18.35
C ASP A 73 -18.72 -1.17 19.34
N MET A 74 -17.43 -1.42 19.26
CA MET A 74 -16.43 -0.77 20.11
C MET A 74 -15.89 0.54 19.54
N ARG A 75 -16.24 0.89 18.29
CA ARG A 75 -15.71 2.05 17.54
C ARG A 75 -14.18 2.14 17.56
N SER A 76 -13.53 1.00 17.57
CA SER A 76 -12.07 0.88 17.68
C SER A 76 -11.54 -0.25 16.81
N TRP A 77 -10.24 -0.17 16.50
CA TRP A 77 -9.53 -1.26 15.85
C TRP A 77 -9.26 -2.39 16.84
N ILE A 78 -9.37 -3.62 16.38
CA ILE A 78 -9.06 -4.81 17.19
C ILE A 78 -8.04 -5.64 16.42
N CYS A 79 -7.00 -6.08 17.13
CA CYS A 79 -6.02 -7.00 16.57
C CYS A 79 -6.51 -8.45 16.69
N SER A 80 -6.62 -9.17 15.58
CA SER A 80 -7.01 -10.59 15.59
C SER A 80 -5.98 -11.51 16.25
N GLY A 81 -4.70 -11.08 16.31
CA GLY A 81 -3.62 -11.88 16.86
C GLY A 81 -3.51 -11.82 18.38
N CYS A 82 -3.60 -10.64 18.97
CA CYS A 82 -3.42 -10.43 20.41
C CYS A 82 -4.70 -9.97 21.14
N GLY A 83 -5.79 -9.72 20.43
CA GLY A 83 -7.08 -9.28 20.99
C GLY A 83 -7.09 -7.88 21.58
N ARG A 84 -6.00 -7.13 21.49
CA ARG A 84 -5.89 -5.78 22.04
C ARG A 84 -6.56 -4.76 21.10
N HIS A 85 -7.00 -3.65 21.68
CA HIS A 85 -7.70 -2.55 21.01
C HIS A 85 -7.04 -1.19 21.19
N ASP A 86 -5.90 -1.15 21.85
CA ASP A 86 -5.08 0.02 22.14
C ASP A 86 -3.77 -0.06 21.34
N ASN A 87 -3.21 1.07 20.98
CA ASN A 87 -1.94 1.22 20.29
C ASN A 87 -1.89 0.61 18.87
N PHE A 88 -2.48 1.35 17.95
CA PHE A 88 -2.41 1.06 16.52
C PHE A 88 -1.67 2.16 15.77
N ILE A 89 -0.81 1.75 14.85
CA ILE A 89 -0.11 2.64 13.94
C ILE A 89 -0.82 2.58 12.59
N ILE A 90 -1.36 3.71 12.15
CA ILE A 90 -2.05 3.81 10.86
C ILE A 90 -1.02 4.09 9.77
N LYS A 91 -0.95 3.22 8.78
CA LYS A 91 -0.03 3.34 7.63
C LYS A 91 -0.75 3.21 6.31
N LYS A 92 -0.24 3.91 5.30
CA LYS A 92 -0.61 3.70 3.92
C LYS A 92 0.28 2.62 3.31
N VAL A 93 -0.31 1.61 2.72
CA VAL A 93 0.40 0.51 2.06
C VAL A 93 -0.18 0.25 0.67
N ALA A 94 0.64 -0.33 -0.20
CA ALA A 94 0.16 -0.80 -1.50
C ALA A 94 -0.77 -2.01 -1.34
N PRO A 95 -1.83 -2.16 -2.15
CA PRO A 95 -2.74 -3.31 -2.11
C PRO A 95 -2.02 -4.66 -2.25
N ALA A 96 -0.94 -4.70 -3.03
CA ALA A 96 -0.10 -5.88 -3.19
C ALA A 96 0.48 -6.37 -1.85
N THR A 97 0.85 -5.47 -0.95
CA THR A 97 1.36 -5.80 0.39
C THR A 97 0.30 -6.53 1.21
N MET A 98 -0.96 -6.06 1.15
CA MET A 98 -2.06 -6.74 1.82
C MET A 98 -2.34 -8.13 1.24
N LEU A 99 -2.31 -8.25 -0.09
CA LEU A 99 -2.49 -9.55 -0.76
C LEU A 99 -1.40 -10.54 -0.33
N ILE A 100 -0.15 -10.12 -0.34
CA ILE A 100 0.98 -10.95 0.10
C ILE A 100 0.80 -11.37 1.55
N ASN A 101 0.42 -10.44 2.42
CA ASN A 101 0.17 -10.73 3.84
C ASN A 101 -0.94 -11.78 4.01
N GLN A 102 -2.02 -11.69 3.23
CA GLN A 102 -3.12 -12.67 3.26
C GLN A 102 -2.69 -14.04 2.75
N ILE A 103 -1.89 -14.10 1.68
CA ILE A 103 -1.35 -15.35 1.13
C ILE A 103 -0.46 -16.04 2.17
N PHE A 104 0.46 -15.32 2.80
CA PHE A 104 1.32 -15.89 3.85
C PHE A 104 0.51 -16.34 5.07
N ALA A 105 -0.51 -15.58 5.47
CA ALA A 105 -1.42 -15.99 6.53
C ALA A 105 -2.15 -17.30 6.21
N GLY A 106 -2.59 -17.48 4.96
CA GLY A 106 -3.19 -18.72 4.49
C GLY A 106 -2.21 -19.92 4.53
N MET A 107 -0.92 -19.67 4.46
CA MET A 107 0.15 -20.66 4.64
C MET A 107 0.61 -20.80 6.11
N HIS A 108 -0.10 -20.19 7.06
CA HIS A 108 0.26 -20.13 8.48
C HIS A 108 1.61 -19.45 8.78
N ILE A 109 2.05 -18.56 7.89
CA ILE A 109 3.27 -17.74 8.07
C ILE A 109 2.85 -16.36 8.55
N GLY A 110 3.30 -15.93 9.71
CA GLY A 110 3.06 -14.58 10.23
C GLY A 110 4.15 -13.61 9.80
N LEU A 111 3.77 -12.48 9.21
CA LEU A 111 4.68 -11.38 8.92
C LEU A 111 4.62 -10.34 10.06
N GLU A 112 5.78 -9.88 10.49
CA GLU A 112 5.91 -8.79 11.46
C GLU A 112 6.49 -7.55 10.78
N TYR A 113 5.87 -6.41 11.01
CA TYR A 113 6.25 -5.13 10.43
C TYR A 113 6.86 -4.24 11.51
N LYS A 114 8.18 -4.23 11.60
CA LYS A 114 8.94 -3.40 12.55
C LYS A 114 9.36 -2.10 11.89
N GLU A 115 9.25 -1.00 12.62
CA GLU A 115 9.95 0.26 12.28
C GLU A 115 11.32 0.24 12.96
N GLU A 116 12.33 0.59 12.20
CA GLU A 116 13.64 0.97 12.74
C GLU A 116 13.69 2.47 13.01
#